data_6e7496cc755245729d9c7652d5aefce6
#
_entry.id   6e7496cc755245729d9c7652d5aefce6
#
_cell.length_a   1.000
_cell.length_b   1.000
_cell.length_c   1.000
_cell.angle_alpha   90.00
_cell.angle_beta   90.00
_cell.angle_gamma   90.00
#
_symmetry.space_group_name_H-M   'P 1'
#
loop_
_entity.id
_entity.type
_entity.pdbx_description
1 polymer ?
#
loop_
_entity_poly.entity_id
_entity_poly.type
_entity_poly.pdbx_seq_one_letter_code
_entity_poly.pdbx_strand_id
1 'polypeptide(L)'
;MMRLPITALTLSLSLVAAAATAECSRDAAPAIPDGAVATLEEMKAAQTAVKAYMASGNAFLACLDEEGKAAGAEEAVEAKAARVASHNAAVDEQTDVATRFNAALQAYKARN
;
A
#
# COMPACT_ATOMS: atom_id res chain seq x y z
N MET A 1 45.88 44.97 27.86
CA MET A 1 44.74 44.03 28.04
C MET A 1 44.14 43.81 26.67
N MET A 2 44.41 42.69 26.07
CA MET A 2 43.78 42.31 24.81
C MET A 2 42.44 41.65 25.09
N ARG A 3 41.34 42.27 24.65
CA ARG A 3 40.04 41.68 24.66
C ARG A 3 39.83 40.94 23.36
N LEU A 4 39.84 39.62 23.35
CA LEU A 4 39.43 38.80 22.25
C LEU A 4 37.92 38.87 22.04
N PRO A 5 37.43 39.13 20.84
CA PRO A 5 36.03 39.03 20.58
C PRO A 5 35.66 37.53 20.45
N ILE A 6 34.71 37.15 21.28
CA ILE A 6 34.08 35.82 21.16
C ILE A 6 33.17 35.89 19.94
N THR A 7 33.64 35.33 18.81
CA THR A 7 32.77 35.10 17.67
C THR A 7 31.82 33.95 17.99
N ALA A 8 30.58 34.29 18.31
CA ALA A 8 29.52 33.30 18.42
C ALA A 8 29.26 32.70 17.04
N LEU A 9 29.71 31.47 16.86
CA LEU A 9 29.39 30.65 15.67
C LEU A 9 27.93 30.20 15.83
N THR A 10 27.01 30.91 15.20
CA THR A 10 25.62 30.50 15.12
C THR A 10 25.53 29.33 14.13
N LEU A 11 25.44 28.12 14.66
CA LEU A 11 25.16 26.92 13.89
C LEU A 11 23.70 26.99 13.41
N SER A 12 23.50 27.45 12.19
CA SER A 12 22.20 27.41 11.53
C SER A 12 21.84 25.96 11.27
N LEU A 13 21.01 25.39 12.14
CA LEU A 13 20.41 24.08 11.92
C LEU A 13 19.38 24.23 10.79
N SER A 14 19.81 23.99 9.56
CA SER A 14 18.89 23.90 8.43
C SER A 14 18.03 22.67 8.64
N LEU A 15 16.81 22.89 9.16
CA LEU A 15 15.77 21.85 9.14
C LEU A 15 15.42 21.61 7.66
N VAL A 16 16.03 20.60 7.07
CA VAL A 16 15.52 20.05 5.82
C VAL A 16 14.20 19.38 6.20
N ALA A 17 13.10 20.12 6.03
CA ALA A 17 11.80 19.50 6.01
C ALA A 17 11.80 18.54 4.81
N ALA A 18 12.09 17.26 5.06
CA ALA A 18 11.74 16.23 4.11
C ALA A 18 10.23 16.39 3.91
N ALA A 19 9.82 16.86 2.72
CA ALA A 19 8.43 16.79 2.34
C ALA A 19 8.03 15.33 2.53
N ALA A 20 7.25 15.04 3.59
CA ALA A 20 6.66 13.75 3.76
C ALA A 20 5.70 13.58 2.59
N THR A 21 6.20 13.01 1.47
CA THR A 21 5.33 12.42 0.49
C THR A 21 4.58 11.34 1.25
N ALA A 22 3.27 11.53 1.43
CA ALA A 22 2.43 10.51 2.00
C ALA A 22 2.59 9.28 1.12
N GLU A 23 3.42 8.33 1.55
CA GLU A 23 3.59 7.09 0.82
C GLU A 23 2.26 6.37 0.77
N CYS A 24 1.82 6.04 -0.43
CA CYS A 24 0.67 5.18 -0.62
C CYS A 24 0.99 3.82 -0.03
N SER A 25 0.11 3.30 0.79
CA SER A 25 0.27 2.01 1.44
C SER A 25 -0.99 1.18 1.30
N ARG A 26 -0.84 -0.12 1.40
CA ARG A 26 -1.93 -1.07 1.37
C ARG A 26 -1.69 -2.21 2.34
N ASP A 27 -2.76 -2.86 2.75
CA ASP A 27 -2.68 -4.02 3.62
C ASP A 27 -2.02 -5.20 2.89
N ALA A 28 -1.41 -6.09 3.66
CA ALA A 28 -0.93 -7.36 3.14
C ALA A 28 -2.12 -8.25 2.72
N ALA A 29 -1.91 -9.11 1.72
CA ALA A 29 -2.92 -10.05 1.29
C ALA A 29 -3.31 -10.98 2.44
N PRO A 30 -4.62 -11.21 2.67
CA PRO A 30 -5.06 -12.10 3.73
C PRO A 30 -4.78 -13.57 3.37
N ALA A 31 -4.60 -14.39 4.40
CA ALA A 31 -4.55 -15.83 4.22
C ALA A 31 -5.94 -16.34 3.81
N ILE A 32 -5.99 -17.16 2.77
CA ILE A 32 -7.24 -17.77 2.31
C ILE A 32 -7.29 -19.20 2.85
N PRO A 33 -8.35 -19.58 3.59
CA PRO A 33 -8.48 -20.93 4.12
C PRO A 33 -8.73 -21.95 3.02
N ASP A 34 -8.39 -23.20 3.29
CA ASP A 34 -8.79 -24.31 2.43
C ASP A 34 -10.30 -24.56 2.60
N GLY A 35 -11.06 -24.22 1.57
CA GLY A 35 -12.54 -24.36 1.61
C GLY A 35 -13.01 -25.79 1.75
N ALA A 36 -12.19 -26.79 1.40
CA ALA A 36 -12.54 -28.20 1.55
C ALA A 36 -12.63 -28.64 3.02
N VAL A 37 -11.95 -27.93 3.94
CA VAL A 37 -11.90 -28.28 5.36
C VAL A 37 -12.26 -27.11 6.29
N ALA A 38 -12.43 -25.90 5.78
CA ALA A 38 -12.73 -24.71 6.57
C ALA A 38 -14.12 -24.79 7.21
N THR A 39 -14.24 -24.22 8.42
CA THR A 39 -15.52 -24.02 9.07
C THR A 39 -16.26 -22.83 8.45
N LEU A 40 -17.57 -22.75 8.70
CA LEU A 40 -18.36 -21.57 8.29
C LEU A 40 -17.78 -20.28 8.88
N GLU A 41 -17.36 -20.31 10.15
CA GLU A 41 -16.77 -19.14 10.81
C GLU A 41 -15.46 -18.71 10.15
N GLU A 42 -14.63 -19.67 9.75
CA GLU A 42 -13.39 -19.39 9.02
C GLU A 42 -13.68 -18.77 7.65
N MET A 43 -14.69 -19.25 6.94
CA MET A 43 -15.09 -18.69 5.65
C MET A 43 -15.67 -17.28 5.80
N LYS A 44 -16.45 -17.01 6.83
CA LYS A 44 -16.95 -15.67 7.14
C LYS A 44 -15.83 -14.70 7.49
N ALA A 45 -14.87 -15.14 8.29
CA ALA A 45 -13.70 -14.34 8.64
C ALA A 45 -12.86 -14.02 7.41
N ALA A 46 -12.67 -15.00 6.53
CA ALA A 46 -11.96 -14.80 5.26
C ALA A 46 -12.68 -13.80 4.35
N GLN A 47 -14.00 -13.87 4.26
CA GLN A 47 -14.80 -12.91 3.48
C GLN A 47 -14.61 -11.48 4.00
N THR A 48 -14.65 -11.28 5.31
CA THR A 48 -14.43 -9.98 5.93
C THR A 48 -13.02 -9.46 5.64
N ALA A 49 -12.01 -10.34 5.78
CA ALA A 49 -10.62 -9.99 5.52
C ALA A 49 -10.38 -9.62 4.05
N VAL A 50 -10.98 -10.36 3.11
CA VAL A 50 -10.88 -10.07 1.66
C VAL A 50 -11.54 -8.73 1.34
N LYS A 51 -12.71 -8.44 1.90
CA LYS A 51 -13.38 -7.14 1.69
C LYS A 51 -12.52 -5.98 2.19
N ALA A 52 -11.93 -6.10 3.38
CA ALA A 52 -11.04 -5.08 3.95
C ALA A 52 -9.78 -4.91 3.08
N TYR A 53 -9.20 -6.00 2.63
CA TYR A 53 -8.05 -5.99 1.73
C TYR A 53 -8.36 -5.30 0.41
N MET A 54 -9.49 -5.60 -0.22
CA MET A 54 -9.91 -4.96 -1.47
C MET A 54 -10.14 -3.46 -1.29
N ALA A 55 -10.75 -3.03 -0.19
CA ALA A 55 -10.94 -1.62 0.12
C ALA A 55 -9.60 -0.90 0.30
N SER A 56 -8.66 -1.51 1.04
CA SER A 56 -7.30 -1.00 1.21
C SER A 56 -6.55 -0.89 -0.12
N GLY A 57 -6.66 -1.92 -0.95
CA GLY A 57 -6.05 -1.94 -2.29
C GLY A 57 -6.61 -0.86 -3.21
N ASN A 58 -7.92 -0.66 -3.21
CA ASN A 58 -8.55 0.39 -4.02
C ASN A 58 -8.13 1.79 -3.56
N ALA A 59 -8.01 2.02 -2.26
CA ALA A 59 -7.49 3.28 -1.71
C ALA A 59 -6.03 3.50 -2.10
N PHE A 60 -5.21 2.45 -2.10
CA PHE A 60 -3.83 2.48 -2.56
C PHE A 60 -3.73 2.88 -4.04
N LEU A 61 -4.55 2.29 -4.90
CA LEU A 61 -4.59 2.61 -6.34
C LEU A 61 -5.00 4.06 -6.56
N ALA A 62 -6.01 4.55 -5.84
CA ALA A 62 -6.44 5.95 -5.90
C ALA A 62 -5.32 6.90 -5.44
N CYS A 63 -4.59 6.53 -4.39
CA CYS A 63 -3.45 7.29 -3.90
C CYS A 63 -2.34 7.40 -4.97
N LEU A 64 -2.01 6.30 -5.65
CA LEU A 64 -1.04 6.31 -6.74
C LEU A 64 -1.48 7.21 -7.90
N ASP A 65 -2.76 7.19 -8.25
CA ASP A 65 -3.30 8.05 -9.29
C ASP A 65 -3.20 9.54 -8.91
N GLU A 66 -3.46 9.88 -7.65
CA GLU A 66 -3.30 11.25 -7.15
C GLU A 66 -1.84 11.69 -7.14
N GLU A 67 -0.90 10.82 -6.80
CA GLU A 67 0.54 11.11 -6.92
C GLU A 67 0.93 11.44 -8.36
N GLY A 68 0.44 10.66 -9.32
CA GLY A 68 0.70 10.89 -10.73
C GLY A 68 0.13 12.22 -11.22
N LYS A 69 -1.08 12.58 -10.79
CA LYS A 69 -1.70 13.88 -11.12
C LYS A 69 -0.94 15.03 -10.50
N ALA A 70 -0.52 14.90 -9.24
CA ALA A 70 0.22 15.95 -8.54
C ALA A 70 1.60 16.20 -9.16
N ALA A 71 2.28 15.17 -9.62
CA ALA A 71 3.56 15.28 -10.30
C ALA A 71 3.44 15.88 -11.71
N GLY A 72 2.35 15.59 -12.41
CA GLY A 72 2.06 16.10 -13.75
C GLY A 72 3.14 15.77 -14.76
N ALA A 73 3.37 16.69 -15.70
CA ALA A 73 4.36 16.52 -16.78
C ALA A 73 5.82 16.54 -16.30
N GLU A 74 6.07 16.99 -15.07
CA GLU A 74 7.42 17.07 -14.48
C GLU A 74 7.84 15.80 -13.74
N GLU A 75 6.98 14.79 -13.72
CA GLU A 75 7.32 13.51 -13.09
C GLU A 75 8.53 12.88 -13.76
N ALA A 76 9.55 12.52 -12.96
CA ALA A 76 10.71 11.82 -13.47
C ALA A 76 10.30 10.47 -14.08
N VAL A 77 10.97 10.06 -15.15
CA VAL A 77 10.66 8.80 -15.87
C VAL A 77 10.72 7.60 -14.93
N GLU A 78 11.73 7.56 -14.06
CA GLU A 78 11.90 6.46 -13.09
C GLU A 78 10.79 6.44 -12.04
N ALA A 79 10.34 7.61 -11.58
CA ALA A 79 9.25 7.73 -10.62
C ALA A 79 7.93 7.25 -11.22
N LYS A 80 7.65 7.63 -12.45
CA LYS A 80 6.48 7.17 -13.20
C LYS A 80 6.52 5.67 -13.41
N ALA A 81 7.65 5.12 -13.81
CA ALA A 81 7.81 3.67 -14.02
C ALA A 81 7.58 2.89 -12.73
N ALA A 82 8.11 3.37 -11.59
CA ALA A 82 7.90 2.76 -10.29
C ALA A 82 6.43 2.82 -9.86
N ARG A 83 5.76 3.95 -10.08
CA ARG A 83 4.34 4.13 -9.76
C ARG A 83 3.46 3.18 -10.59
N VAL A 84 3.71 3.07 -11.88
CA VAL A 84 2.99 2.16 -12.79
C VAL A 84 3.22 0.71 -12.38
N ALA A 85 4.46 0.32 -12.07
CA ALA A 85 4.79 -1.03 -11.61
C ALA A 85 4.07 -1.37 -10.30
N SER A 86 4.02 -0.45 -9.35
CA SER A 86 3.29 -0.62 -8.07
C SER A 86 1.79 -0.77 -8.29
N HIS A 87 1.22 0.02 -9.19
CA HIS A 87 -0.20 -0.07 -9.58
C HIS A 87 -0.52 -1.45 -10.15
N ASN A 88 0.25 -1.89 -11.12
CA ASN A 88 0.04 -3.19 -11.76
C ASN A 88 0.21 -4.36 -10.80
N ALA A 89 1.23 -4.31 -9.93
CA ALA A 89 1.44 -5.33 -8.91
C ALA A 89 0.25 -5.43 -7.95
N ALA A 90 -0.33 -4.30 -7.54
CA ALA A 90 -1.49 -4.25 -6.67
C ALA A 90 -2.74 -4.86 -7.34
N VAL A 91 -2.98 -4.52 -8.61
CA VAL A 91 -4.10 -5.09 -9.38
C VAL A 91 -3.94 -6.60 -9.54
N ASP A 92 -2.74 -7.05 -9.89
CA ASP A 92 -2.46 -8.49 -10.04
C ASP A 92 -2.68 -9.25 -8.73
N GLU A 93 -2.24 -8.69 -7.61
CA GLU A 93 -2.44 -9.30 -6.30
C GLU A 93 -3.92 -9.34 -5.90
N GLN A 94 -4.67 -8.26 -6.14
CA GLN A 94 -6.12 -8.24 -5.90
C GLN A 94 -6.84 -9.33 -6.72
N THR A 95 -6.46 -9.48 -7.97
CA THR A 95 -7.02 -10.51 -8.85
C THR A 95 -6.70 -11.91 -8.34
N ASP A 96 -5.46 -12.14 -7.90
CA ASP A 96 -5.04 -13.42 -7.33
C ASP A 96 -5.81 -13.75 -6.03
N VAL A 97 -5.94 -12.80 -5.13
CA VAL A 97 -6.70 -12.96 -3.87
C VAL A 97 -8.17 -13.29 -4.16
N ALA A 98 -8.80 -12.57 -5.08
CA ALA A 98 -10.18 -12.82 -5.47
C ALA A 98 -10.36 -14.22 -6.07
N THR A 99 -9.45 -14.64 -6.92
CA THR A 99 -9.46 -15.97 -7.57
C THR A 99 -9.32 -17.06 -6.51
N ARG A 100 -8.37 -16.93 -5.59
CA ARG A 100 -8.16 -17.91 -4.52
C ARG A 100 -9.34 -17.99 -3.56
N PHE A 101 -9.93 -16.83 -3.20
CA PHE A 101 -11.11 -16.82 -2.34
C PHE A 101 -12.32 -17.48 -3.02
N ASN A 102 -12.55 -17.18 -4.30
CA ASN A 102 -13.61 -17.82 -5.07
C ASN A 102 -13.42 -19.34 -5.16
N ALA A 103 -12.20 -19.81 -5.36
CA ALA A 103 -11.90 -21.24 -5.36
C ALA A 103 -12.19 -21.89 -4.00
N ALA A 104 -11.80 -21.23 -2.90
CA ALA A 104 -12.10 -21.69 -1.54
C ALA A 104 -13.63 -21.76 -1.29
N LEU A 105 -14.36 -20.74 -1.76
CA LEU A 105 -15.81 -20.67 -1.64
C LEU A 105 -16.49 -21.80 -2.42
N GLN A 106 -16.04 -22.11 -3.63
CA GLN A 106 -16.56 -23.22 -4.41
C GLN A 106 -16.27 -24.57 -3.75
N ALA A 107 -15.08 -24.76 -3.22
CA ALA A 107 -14.73 -25.97 -2.48
C ALA A 107 -15.59 -26.13 -1.22
N TYR A 108 -15.85 -25.05 -0.49
CA TYR A 108 -16.73 -25.05 0.68
C TYR A 108 -18.18 -25.42 0.29
N LYS A 109 -18.71 -24.83 -0.76
CA LYS A 109 -20.07 -25.09 -1.23
C LYS A 109 -20.25 -26.53 -1.73
N ALA A 110 -19.23 -27.10 -2.37
CA ALA A 110 -19.29 -28.44 -2.96
C ALA A 110 -19.47 -29.56 -1.90
N ARG A 111 -19.11 -29.29 -0.63
CA ARG A 111 -19.21 -30.28 0.45
C ARG A 111 -20.43 -30.10 1.36
N ASN A 112 -21.21 -29.06 1.15
CA ASN A 112 -22.38 -28.74 1.98
C ASN A 112 -23.69 -28.86 1.23
#